data_a4f681353fedde262afeb9e4e6fc013c
#
_entry.id   a4f681353fedde262afeb9e4e6fc013c
#
_cell.length_a   1.000
_cell.length_b   1.000
_cell.length_c   1.000
_cell.angle_alpha   90.00
_cell.angle_beta   90.00
_cell.angle_gamma   90.00
#
_symmetry.space_group_name_H-M   'P 1'
#
loop_
_entity.id
_entity.type
_entity.pdbx_description
1 polymer ?
#
loop_
_entity_poly.entity_id
_entity_poly.type
_entity_poly.pdbx_seq_one_letter_code
_entity_poly.pdbx_strand_id
1 'polypeptide(L)'
;MKRAFLLIPLLLLSVALSSFDYYKPLPKTTPAPQSIPSPLEIGSALKQALQQGTAKSADQLSAVNGFFGNAAVKILFPPEAKKVEKTLRGMGLNKLCDNVILSLNRAAEGAAQDAKPIFIDAIKKMTLQDVTGILMGQPDAATQYFKKTTTTALAAKFKPVIQVSLNKAGATKYYAQAAGEYNKLPFVKHLNPDIADYATQKTIDGLFIEIAQEELKIRQGLPAARSTPLMQKVFAFADSKKN
;
A
#
# COMPACT_ATOMS: atom_id res chain seq x y z
N MET A 1 27.27 11.54 84.10
CA MET A 1 28.71 11.70 84.51
C MET A 1 29.60 10.84 83.66
N LYS A 2 30.68 11.44 83.19
CA LYS A 2 31.91 10.83 82.58
C LYS A 2 31.77 10.31 81.14
N ARG A 3 32.32 11.14 80.27
CA ARG A 3 32.77 10.94 78.90
C ARG A 3 33.94 9.93 78.89
N ALA A 4 33.94 9.06 77.89
CA ALA A 4 35.20 8.38 77.48
C ALA A 4 35.30 8.51 75.98
N PHE A 5 36.28 9.33 75.54
CA PHE A 5 36.77 9.44 74.18
C PHE A 5 37.65 8.21 73.88
N LEU A 6 37.42 7.48 72.83
CA LEU A 6 38.36 6.50 72.30
C LEU A 6 38.76 6.90 70.89
N LEU A 7 39.98 7.37 70.79
CA LEU A 7 40.72 7.63 69.56
C LEU A 7 41.11 6.32 68.90
N ILE A 8 40.70 6.11 67.65
CA ILE A 8 41.17 5.03 66.83
C ILE A 8 42.04 5.65 65.70
N PRO A 9 43.25 5.16 65.49
CA PRO A 9 44.20 5.76 64.59
C PRO A 9 43.85 5.47 63.12
N LEU A 10 44.01 6.45 62.29
CA LEU A 10 43.87 6.45 60.85
C LEU A 10 45.00 5.66 60.21
N LEU A 11 44.72 4.45 59.75
CA LEU A 11 45.70 3.66 58.97
C LEU A 11 45.48 3.99 57.48
N LEU A 12 46.37 4.82 56.92
CA LEU A 12 46.43 5.12 55.50
C LEU A 12 46.98 3.85 54.79
N LEU A 13 46.07 3.10 54.16
CA LEU A 13 46.45 2.05 53.19
C LEU A 13 46.38 2.65 51.79
N SER A 14 47.50 3.08 51.27
CA SER A 14 47.66 3.46 49.87
C SER A 14 47.71 2.21 49.01
N VAL A 15 46.56 1.84 48.45
CA VAL A 15 46.49 0.86 47.35
C VAL A 15 46.58 1.61 46.04
N ALA A 16 47.74 1.58 45.42
CA ALA A 16 47.94 2.05 44.04
C ALA A 16 47.19 1.08 43.11
N LEU A 17 46.02 1.48 42.67
CA LEU A 17 45.30 0.82 41.59
C LEU A 17 45.85 1.28 40.25
N SER A 18 46.86 0.59 39.78
CA SER A 18 47.32 0.61 38.39
C SER A 18 46.56 -0.48 37.63
N SER A 19 45.28 -0.27 37.40
CA SER A 19 44.52 -0.99 36.38
C SER A 19 44.12 0.01 35.26
N PHE A 20 45.13 0.34 34.46
CA PHE A 20 44.86 0.90 33.14
C PHE A 20 44.26 -0.25 32.31
N ASP A 21 42.93 -0.33 32.30
CA ASP A 21 42.19 -1.20 31.46
C ASP A 21 42.57 -1.01 29.99
N TYR A 22 43.02 -2.09 29.43
CA TYR A 22 43.18 -2.30 28.03
C TYR A 22 41.82 -2.09 27.31
N TYR A 23 41.44 -0.85 27.06
CA TYR A 23 40.40 -0.56 26.09
C TYR A 23 40.98 -0.90 24.71
N LYS A 24 40.91 -2.18 24.36
CA LYS A 24 41.18 -2.63 23.01
C LYS A 24 40.00 -2.12 22.17
N PRO A 25 40.19 -1.08 21.31
CA PRO A 25 39.09 -0.64 20.46
C PRO A 25 38.71 -1.84 19.61
N LEU A 26 37.43 -2.19 19.69
CA LEU A 26 36.85 -3.21 18.80
C LEU A 26 37.27 -2.85 17.39
N PRO A 27 37.78 -3.80 16.60
CA PRO A 27 38.15 -3.53 15.23
C PRO A 27 36.91 -2.91 14.58
N LYS A 28 37.06 -1.70 14.05
CA LYS A 28 36.05 -1.09 13.18
C LYS A 28 35.82 -2.12 12.09
N THR A 29 34.70 -2.84 12.16
CA THR A 29 34.27 -3.70 11.07
C THR A 29 34.05 -2.76 9.89
N THR A 30 35.06 -2.65 9.05
CA THR A 30 34.87 -2.06 7.71
C THR A 30 33.71 -2.82 7.09
N PRO A 31 32.64 -2.14 6.65
CA PRO A 31 31.56 -2.81 5.96
C PRO A 31 32.20 -3.66 4.84
N ALA A 32 31.94 -4.96 4.84
CA ALA A 32 32.43 -5.82 3.75
C ALA A 32 32.06 -5.16 2.43
N PRO A 33 32.97 -5.13 1.43
CA PRO A 33 32.68 -4.52 0.16
C PRO A 33 31.38 -5.10 -0.38
N GLN A 34 30.37 -4.24 -0.55
CA GLN A 34 29.05 -4.68 -1.02
C GLN A 34 29.25 -5.29 -2.39
N SER A 35 29.20 -6.62 -2.45
CA SER A 35 29.34 -7.34 -3.72
C SER A 35 28.23 -6.87 -4.66
N ILE A 36 28.61 -6.52 -5.88
CA ILE A 36 27.64 -6.15 -6.94
C ILE A 36 26.64 -7.31 -7.07
N PRO A 37 25.31 -7.05 -6.93
CA PRO A 37 24.34 -8.11 -7.05
C PRO A 37 24.35 -8.71 -8.46
N SER A 38 24.27 -10.03 -8.55
CA SER A 38 24.13 -10.72 -9.83
C SER A 38 22.75 -10.42 -10.45
N PRO A 39 22.59 -10.57 -11.78
CA PRO A 39 21.28 -10.40 -12.43
C PRO A 39 20.18 -11.27 -11.84
N LEU A 40 20.53 -12.48 -11.37
CA LEU A 40 19.59 -13.40 -10.73
C LEU A 40 19.16 -12.86 -9.34
N GLU A 41 20.10 -12.34 -8.55
CA GLU A 41 19.79 -11.72 -7.26
C GLU A 41 18.90 -10.49 -7.44
N ILE A 42 19.19 -9.66 -8.44
CA ILE A 42 18.36 -8.49 -8.79
C ILE A 42 16.93 -8.95 -9.12
N GLY A 43 16.80 -9.95 -9.99
CA GLY A 43 15.50 -10.51 -10.36
C GLY A 43 14.71 -11.04 -9.17
N SER A 44 15.37 -11.80 -8.31
CA SER A 44 14.75 -12.40 -7.14
C SER A 44 14.33 -11.35 -6.12
N ALA A 45 15.20 -10.37 -5.83
CA ALA A 45 14.89 -9.29 -4.90
C ALA A 45 13.70 -8.43 -5.36
N LEU A 46 13.69 -8.05 -6.64
CA LEU A 46 12.60 -7.24 -7.18
C LEU A 46 11.29 -8.03 -7.16
N LYS A 47 11.28 -9.30 -7.57
CA LYS A 47 10.08 -10.13 -7.51
C LYS A 47 9.54 -10.28 -6.09
N GLN A 48 10.41 -10.44 -5.07
CA GLN A 48 10.02 -10.44 -3.66
C GLN A 48 9.39 -9.10 -3.25
N ALA A 49 10.02 -7.98 -3.62
CA ALA A 49 9.50 -6.65 -3.33
C ALA A 49 8.11 -6.42 -3.94
N LEU A 50 7.94 -6.83 -5.21
CA LEU A 50 6.67 -6.70 -5.93
C LEU A 50 5.57 -7.60 -5.33
N GLN A 51 5.91 -8.84 -4.97
CA GLN A 51 4.97 -9.74 -4.28
C GLN A 51 4.53 -9.17 -2.93
N GLN A 52 5.48 -8.67 -2.14
CA GLN A 52 5.17 -8.03 -0.87
C GLN A 52 4.29 -6.80 -1.04
N GLY A 53 4.63 -5.89 -1.94
CA GLY A 53 3.88 -4.65 -2.17
C GLY A 53 2.47 -4.91 -2.68
N THR A 54 2.32 -5.78 -3.68
CA THR A 54 0.99 -6.08 -4.24
C THR A 54 0.10 -6.86 -3.28
N ALA A 55 0.66 -7.82 -2.52
CA ALA A 55 -0.09 -8.55 -1.51
C ALA A 55 -0.58 -7.62 -0.40
N LYS A 56 0.31 -6.77 0.13
CA LYS A 56 -0.02 -5.80 1.17
C LYS A 56 -1.09 -4.80 0.71
N SER A 57 -0.98 -4.28 -0.51
CA SER A 57 -1.99 -3.37 -1.08
C SER A 57 -3.36 -4.05 -1.19
N ALA A 58 -3.41 -5.30 -1.69
CA ALA A 58 -4.64 -6.05 -1.79
C ALA A 58 -5.25 -6.36 -0.40
N ASP A 59 -4.41 -6.71 0.60
CA ASP A 59 -4.86 -6.96 1.98
C ASP A 59 -5.43 -5.70 2.64
N GLN A 60 -4.75 -4.56 2.49
CA GLN A 60 -5.21 -3.29 3.04
C GLN A 60 -6.54 -2.86 2.43
N LEU A 61 -6.67 -2.97 1.11
CA LEU A 61 -7.88 -2.56 0.42
C LEU A 61 -9.06 -3.52 0.60
N SER A 62 -8.81 -4.81 0.80
CA SER A 62 -9.86 -5.79 1.07
C SER A 62 -10.35 -5.79 2.52
N ALA A 63 -9.64 -5.14 3.43
CA ALA A 63 -10.09 -4.98 4.80
C ALA A 63 -11.32 -4.08 4.89
N VAL A 64 -12.09 -4.22 5.98
CA VAL A 64 -13.22 -3.33 6.27
C VAL A 64 -12.72 -1.89 6.37
N ASN A 65 -13.34 -1.00 5.63
CA ASN A 65 -12.94 0.42 5.44
C ASN A 65 -11.62 0.61 4.66
N GLY A 66 -11.12 -0.41 3.98
CA GLY A 66 -9.94 -0.30 3.13
C GLY A 66 -10.13 0.69 1.98
N PHE A 67 -11.33 0.73 1.38
CA PHE A 67 -11.75 1.77 0.45
C PHE A 67 -12.52 2.88 1.14
N PHE A 68 -13.55 2.55 1.90
CA PHE A 68 -14.45 3.55 2.48
C PHE A 68 -13.75 4.52 3.43
N GLY A 69 -12.83 4.02 4.25
CA GLY A 69 -12.07 4.80 5.23
C GLY A 69 -10.81 5.48 4.69
N ASN A 70 -10.40 5.15 3.47
CA ASN A 70 -9.18 5.67 2.86
C ASN A 70 -9.52 6.77 1.83
N ALA A 71 -9.25 8.02 2.20
CA ALA A 71 -9.58 9.18 1.37
C ALA A 71 -8.92 9.15 -0.03
N ALA A 72 -7.76 8.50 -0.19
CA ALA A 72 -7.04 8.43 -1.45
C ALA A 72 -7.73 7.54 -2.49
N VAL A 73 -8.50 6.54 -2.04
CA VAL A 73 -9.11 5.53 -2.92
C VAL A 73 -10.63 5.42 -2.76
N LYS A 74 -11.23 6.16 -1.83
CA LYS A 74 -12.67 6.15 -1.57
C LYS A 74 -13.46 6.42 -2.84
N ILE A 75 -14.37 5.52 -3.16
CA ILE A 75 -15.23 5.60 -4.33
C ILE A 75 -16.45 6.47 -4.00
N LEU A 76 -16.56 7.58 -4.68
CA LEU A 76 -17.69 8.51 -4.61
C LEU A 76 -18.62 8.30 -5.80
N PHE A 77 -19.65 9.13 -5.93
CA PHE A 77 -20.47 9.17 -7.14
C PHE A 77 -19.62 9.44 -8.38
N PRO A 78 -19.97 8.86 -9.55
CA PRO A 78 -19.33 9.20 -10.81
C PRO A 78 -19.34 10.70 -11.06
N PRO A 79 -18.31 11.26 -11.73
CA PRO A 79 -18.25 12.70 -12.02
C PRO A 79 -19.51 13.25 -12.68
N GLU A 80 -20.10 12.48 -13.62
CA GLU A 80 -21.36 12.81 -14.31
C GLU A 80 -22.58 12.79 -13.37
N ALA A 81 -22.51 12.04 -12.28
CA ALA A 81 -23.57 11.93 -11.28
C ALA A 81 -23.39 12.87 -10.06
N LYS A 82 -22.35 13.69 -9.99
CA LYS A 82 -22.16 14.65 -8.89
C LYS A 82 -23.30 15.66 -8.77
N LYS A 83 -23.83 16.09 -9.91
CA LYS A 83 -25.03 16.96 -9.93
C LYS A 83 -26.24 16.25 -9.34
N VAL A 84 -26.37 14.96 -9.65
CA VAL A 84 -27.43 14.09 -9.12
C VAL A 84 -27.30 14.00 -7.60
N GLU A 85 -26.14 13.65 -7.08
CA GLU A 85 -25.88 13.60 -5.65
C GLU A 85 -26.28 14.91 -4.96
N LYS A 86 -25.80 16.06 -5.49
CA LYS A 86 -26.12 17.37 -4.93
C LYS A 86 -27.64 17.64 -4.91
N THR A 87 -28.33 17.32 -6.00
CA THR A 87 -29.80 17.53 -6.11
C THR A 87 -30.54 16.64 -5.10
N LEU A 88 -30.20 15.35 -5.03
CA LEU A 88 -30.83 14.42 -4.10
C LEU A 88 -30.59 14.81 -2.63
N ARG A 89 -29.37 15.27 -2.30
CA ARG A 89 -29.08 15.80 -0.96
C ARG A 89 -29.90 17.05 -0.65
N GLY A 90 -30.05 17.94 -1.63
CA GLY A 90 -30.93 19.12 -1.51
C GLY A 90 -32.41 18.80 -1.29
N MET A 91 -32.86 17.64 -1.76
CA MET A 91 -34.20 17.07 -1.53
C MET A 91 -34.33 16.29 -0.20
N GLY A 92 -33.27 16.28 0.65
CA GLY A 92 -33.27 15.54 1.91
C GLY A 92 -32.92 14.05 1.80
N LEU A 93 -32.57 13.54 0.63
CA LEU A 93 -32.24 12.13 0.37
C LEU A 93 -30.79 11.77 0.73
N ASN A 94 -30.27 12.36 1.82
CA ASN A 94 -28.88 12.17 2.26
C ASN A 94 -28.55 10.71 2.51
N LYS A 95 -29.42 10.00 3.24
CA LYS A 95 -29.22 8.58 3.58
C LYS A 95 -29.12 7.69 2.33
N LEU A 96 -29.88 8.00 1.28
CA LEU A 96 -29.79 7.28 0.01
C LEU A 96 -28.43 7.47 -0.63
N CYS A 97 -27.96 8.70 -0.71
CA CYS A 97 -26.62 9.01 -1.27
C CYS A 97 -25.49 8.33 -0.46
N ASP A 98 -25.56 8.39 0.86
CA ASP A 98 -24.58 7.76 1.74
C ASP A 98 -24.57 6.22 1.59
N ASN A 99 -25.72 5.61 1.43
CA ASN A 99 -25.84 4.18 1.16
C ASN A 99 -25.23 3.78 -0.19
N VAL A 100 -25.40 4.60 -1.23
CA VAL A 100 -24.74 4.38 -2.54
C VAL A 100 -23.22 4.39 -2.34
N ILE A 101 -22.65 5.42 -1.72
CA ILE A 101 -21.22 5.55 -1.50
C ILE A 101 -20.70 4.37 -0.67
N LEU A 102 -21.36 4.04 0.45
CA LEU A 102 -20.95 2.92 1.30
C LEU A 102 -20.96 1.60 0.52
N SER A 103 -22.02 1.34 -0.24
CA SER A 103 -22.17 0.08 -0.99
C SER A 103 -21.15 -0.07 -2.10
N LEU A 104 -20.78 1.01 -2.80
CA LEU A 104 -19.72 1.01 -3.80
C LEU A 104 -18.37 0.60 -3.19
N ASN A 105 -18.03 1.18 -2.05
CA ASN A 105 -16.77 0.88 -1.37
C ASN A 105 -16.75 -0.54 -0.80
N ARG A 106 -17.87 -1.05 -0.27
CA ARG A 106 -17.96 -2.45 0.18
C ARG A 106 -17.81 -3.44 -0.98
N ALA A 107 -18.35 -3.11 -2.16
CA ALA A 107 -18.15 -3.93 -3.35
C ALA A 107 -16.67 -3.96 -3.78
N ALA A 108 -15.98 -2.82 -3.74
CA ALA A 108 -14.56 -2.71 -4.04
C ALA A 108 -13.70 -3.49 -3.03
N GLU A 109 -13.98 -3.36 -1.74
CA GLU A 109 -13.31 -4.11 -0.66
C GLU A 109 -13.49 -5.63 -0.88
N GLY A 110 -14.69 -6.09 -1.23
CA GLY A 110 -14.96 -7.50 -1.52
C GLY A 110 -14.20 -8.06 -2.73
N ALA A 111 -13.93 -7.22 -3.74
CA ALA A 111 -13.23 -7.65 -4.95
C ALA A 111 -11.69 -7.57 -4.85
N ALA A 112 -11.14 -6.74 -3.95
CA ALA A 112 -9.71 -6.42 -3.93
C ALA A 112 -8.79 -7.63 -3.69
N GLN A 113 -9.25 -8.66 -2.96
CA GLN A 113 -8.45 -9.87 -2.72
C GLN A 113 -8.18 -10.67 -3.99
N ASP A 114 -9.10 -10.62 -4.95
CA ASP A 114 -8.97 -11.36 -6.22
C ASP A 114 -7.85 -10.79 -7.13
N ALA A 115 -7.27 -9.64 -6.76
CA ALA A 115 -6.11 -9.09 -7.46
C ALA A 115 -4.81 -9.89 -7.23
N LYS A 116 -4.64 -10.52 -6.06
CA LYS A 116 -3.39 -11.20 -5.69
C LYS A 116 -2.91 -12.23 -6.72
N PRO A 117 -3.73 -13.21 -7.15
CA PRO A 117 -3.28 -14.20 -8.13
C PRO A 117 -2.90 -13.56 -9.47
N ILE A 118 -3.57 -12.49 -9.89
CA ILE A 118 -3.29 -11.80 -11.16
C ILE A 118 -1.91 -11.12 -11.09
N PHE A 119 -1.58 -10.44 -9.98
CA PHE A 119 -0.27 -9.85 -9.79
C PHE A 119 0.83 -10.91 -9.68
N ILE A 120 0.59 -12.01 -8.96
CA ILE A 120 1.55 -13.12 -8.87
C ILE A 120 1.87 -13.67 -10.26
N ASP A 121 0.88 -13.86 -11.12
CA ASP A 121 1.07 -14.35 -12.48
C ASP A 121 1.83 -13.36 -13.37
N ALA A 122 1.56 -12.06 -13.23
CA ALA A 122 2.31 -11.02 -13.92
C ALA A 122 3.78 -11.01 -13.46
N ILE A 123 4.05 -11.11 -12.15
CA ILE A 123 5.41 -11.15 -11.59
C ILE A 123 6.19 -12.39 -12.07
N LYS A 124 5.53 -13.55 -12.15
CA LYS A 124 6.17 -14.78 -12.69
C LYS A 124 6.61 -14.61 -14.15
N LYS A 125 5.82 -13.92 -14.96
CA LYS A 125 6.07 -13.69 -16.39
C LYS A 125 7.10 -12.59 -16.68
N MET A 126 7.56 -11.85 -15.68
CA MET A 126 8.55 -10.78 -15.85
C MET A 126 9.86 -11.32 -16.40
N THR A 127 10.39 -10.68 -17.44
CA THR A 127 11.71 -10.91 -18.01
C THR A 127 12.82 -10.20 -17.20
N LEU A 128 14.08 -10.55 -17.46
CA LEU A 128 15.21 -9.83 -16.85
C LEU A 128 15.27 -8.36 -17.29
N GLN A 129 14.84 -8.06 -18.53
CA GLN A 129 14.77 -6.70 -19.03
C GLN A 129 13.73 -5.88 -18.28
N ASP A 130 12.53 -6.43 -18.02
CA ASP A 130 11.50 -5.79 -17.19
C ASP A 130 12.05 -5.49 -15.80
N VAL A 131 12.70 -6.48 -15.18
CA VAL A 131 13.29 -6.36 -13.83
C VAL A 131 14.28 -5.20 -13.74
N THR A 132 15.23 -5.12 -14.70
CA THR A 132 16.25 -4.07 -14.72
C THR A 132 15.60 -2.70 -14.98
N GLY A 133 14.67 -2.63 -15.94
CA GLY A 133 13.93 -1.42 -16.26
C GLY A 133 13.13 -0.89 -15.09
N ILE A 134 12.52 -1.76 -14.29
CA ILE A 134 11.79 -1.37 -13.09
C ILE A 134 12.74 -0.91 -11.98
N LEU A 135 13.79 -1.67 -11.67
CA LEU A 135 14.70 -1.35 -10.57
C LEU A 135 15.35 0.02 -10.75
N MET A 136 15.84 0.29 -11.97
CA MET A 136 16.55 1.53 -12.31
C MET A 136 15.62 2.63 -12.82
N GLY A 137 14.34 2.34 -12.98
CA GLY A 137 13.34 3.25 -13.53
C GLY A 137 12.85 4.31 -12.56
N GLN A 138 11.80 5.00 -13.01
CA GLN A 138 11.12 6.05 -12.24
C GLN A 138 10.53 5.51 -10.92
N PRO A 139 10.18 6.38 -9.96
CA PRO A 139 9.64 5.97 -8.66
C PRO A 139 8.41 5.07 -8.71
N ASP A 140 7.66 5.10 -9.81
CA ASP A 140 6.43 4.32 -10.04
C ASP A 140 6.57 3.28 -11.17
N ALA A 141 7.80 2.93 -11.57
CA ALA A 141 8.05 2.05 -12.72
C ALA A 141 7.39 0.66 -12.58
N ALA A 142 7.35 0.08 -11.38
CA ALA A 142 6.67 -1.18 -11.15
C ALA A 142 5.14 -1.01 -11.28
N THR A 143 4.59 0.08 -10.75
CA THR A 143 3.17 0.39 -10.88
C THR A 143 2.76 0.56 -12.35
N GLN A 144 3.57 1.25 -13.15
CA GLN A 144 3.31 1.41 -14.59
C GLN A 144 3.40 0.07 -15.33
N TYR A 145 4.38 -0.77 -14.99
CA TYR A 145 4.46 -2.12 -15.51
C TYR A 145 3.18 -2.92 -15.23
N PHE A 146 2.70 -2.92 -13.99
CA PHE A 146 1.46 -3.62 -13.63
C PHE A 146 0.23 -3.01 -14.32
N LYS A 147 0.11 -1.70 -14.40
CA LYS A 147 -0.97 -1.06 -15.16
C LYS A 147 -1.03 -1.59 -16.58
N LYS A 148 0.12 -1.61 -17.27
CA LYS A 148 0.22 -2.09 -18.65
C LYS A 148 -0.12 -3.57 -18.80
N THR A 149 0.34 -4.42 -17.88
CA THR A 149 0.29 -5.88 -18.04
C THR A 149 -0.92 -6.53 -17.39
N THR A 150 -1.59 -5.87 -16.44
CA THR A 150 -2.63 -6.52 -15.62
C THR A 150 -4.01 -5.87 -15.72
N THR A 151 -4.16 -4.62 -16.18
CA THR A 151 -5.45 -3.91 -16.18
C THR A 151 -6.56 -4.70 -16.87
N THR A 152 -6.30 -5.28 -18.03
CA THR A 152 -7.31 -6.06 -18.76
C THR A 152 -7.72 -7.32 -18.01
N ALA A 153 -6.75 -8.04 -17.42
CA ALA A 153 -7.04 -9.24 -16.63
C ALA A 153 -7.77 -8.90 -15.33
N LEU A 154 -7.39 -7.79 -14.68
CA LEU A 154 -8.09 -7.27 -13.48
C LEU A 154 -9.53 -6.91 -13.83
N ALA A 155 -9.78 -6.17 -14.92
CA ALA A 155 -11.13 -5.79 -15.32
C ALA A 155 -12.01 -7.01 -15.62
N ALA A 156 -11.48 -7.98 -16.37
CA ALA A 156 -12.21 -9.20 -16.68
C ALA A 156 -12.54 -10.04 -15.43
N LYS A 157 -11.62 -10.11 -14.45
CA LYS A 157 -11.83 -10.84 -13.20
C LYS A 157 -12.73 -10.09 -12.23
N PHE A 158 -12.57 -8.76 -12.13
CA PHE A 158 -13.27 -7.95 -11.14
C PHE A 158 -14.71 -7.66 -11.51
N LYS A 159 -15.00 -7.40 -12.78
CA LYS A 159 -16.37 -7.02 -13.19
C LYS A 159 -17.44 -7.97 -12.68
N PRO A 160 -17.36 -9.32 -12.85
CA PRO A 160 -18.35 -10.23 -12.31
C PRO A 160 -18.37 -10.24 -10.77
N VAL A 161 -17.22 -10.17 -10.11
CA VAL A 161 -17.13 -10.15 -8.64
C VAL A 161 -17.72 -8.87 -8.08
N ILE A 162 -17.41 -7.72 -8.69
CA ILE A 162 -17.98 -6.42 -8.31
C ILE A 162 -19.47 -6.41 -8.53
N GLN A 163 -19.98 -6.93 -9.66
CA GLN A 163 -21.41 -6.99 -9.91
C GLN A 163 -22.15 -7.78 -8.79
N VAL A 164 -21.61 -8.94 -8.41
CA VAL A 164 -22.17 -9.74 -7.29
C VAL A 164 -22.04 -8.95 -5.97
N SER A 165 -20.92 -8.29 -5.72
CA SER A 165 -20.70 -7.53 -4.50
C SER A 165 -21.57 -6.27 -4.43
N LEU A 166 -21.77 -5.57 -5.54
CA LEU A 166 -22.70 -4.43 -5.65
C LEU A 166 -24.13 -4.86 -5.30
N ASN A 167 -24.56 -6.02 -5.81
CA ASN A 167 -25.89 -6.56 -5.52
C ASN A 167 -26.03 -6.91 -4.03
N LYS A 168 -25.06 -7.63 -3.46
CA LYS A 168 -25.04 -7.98 -2.02
C LYS A 168 -25.00 -6.76 -1.11
N ALA A 169 -24.20 -5.76 -1.46
CA ALA A 169 -24.08 -4.51 -0.70
C ALA A 169 -25.27 -3.56 -0.93
N GLY A 170 -26.20 -3.89 -1.83
CA GLY A 170 -27.34 -3.07 -2.17
C GLY A 170 -27.01 -1.84 -3.05
N ALA A 171 -25.75 -1.71 -3.54
CA ALA A 171 -25.32 -0.57 -4.34
C ALA A 171 -26.16 -0.42 -5.62
N THR A 172 -26.40 -1.52 -6.34
CA THR A 172 -27.24 -1.52 -7.55
C THR A 172 -28.64 -0.97 -7.26
N LYS A 173 -29.25 -1.42 -6.16
CA LYS A 173 -30.57 -0.94 -5.74
C LYS A 173 -30.57 0.54 -5.40
N TYR A 174 -29.65 0.95 -4.54
CA TYR A 174 -29.57 2.34 -4.09
C TYR A 174 -29.21 3.31 -5.23
N TYR A 175 -28.29 2.91 -6.12
CA TYR A 175 -27.90 3.74 -7.24
C TYR A 175 -29.04 3.80 -8.29
N ALA A 176 -29.70 2.69 -8.59
CA ALA A 176 -30.85 2.69 -9.49
C ALA A 176 -32.01 3.54 -8.94
N GLN A 177 -32.24 3.50 -7.61
CA GLN A 177 -33.22 4.37 -6.96
C GLN A 177 -32.81 5.86 -7.08
N ALA A 178 -31.54 6.18 -6.82
CA ALA A 178 -31.02 7.53 -6.95
C ALA A 178 -31.15 8.05 -8.39
N ALA A 179 -30.76 7.24 -9.39
CA ALA A 179 -30.92 7.56 -10.79
C ALA A 179 -32.41 7.72 -11.18
N GLY A 180 -33.26 6.86 -10.68
CA GLY A 180 -34.71 6.93 -10.91
C GLY A 180 -35.34 8.20 -10.36
N GLU A 181 -35.02 8.61 -9.12
CA GLU A 181 -35.51 9.86 -8.53
C GLU A 181 -35.02 11.09 -9.31
N TYR A 182 -33.74 11.09 -9.71
CA TYR A 182 -33.21 12.16 -10.53
C TYR A 182 -33.82 12.23 -11.92
N ASN A 183 -34.02 11.09 -12.58
CA ASN A 183 -34.58 11.02 -13.94
C ASN A 183 -36.06 11.44 -14.03
N LYS A 184 -36.75 11.56 -12.88
CA LYS A 184 -38.11 12.14 -12.82
C LYS A 184 -38.14 13.68 -12.94
N LEU A 185 -36.99 14.31 -12.70
CA LEU A 185 -36.91 15.78 -12.78
C LEU A 185 -37.00 16.24 -14.21
N PRO A 186 -37.69 17.37 -14.51
CA PRO A 186 -37.77 17.93 -15.86
C PRO A 186 -36.40 18.48 -16.31
N PHE A 187 -36.14 18.39 -17.60
CA PHE A 187 -34.96 19.01 -18.26
C PHE A 187 -33.61 18.46 -17.79
N VAL A 188 -33.53 17.28 -17.18
CA VAL A 188 -32.25 16.61 -16.78
C VAL A 188 -31.79 15.64 -17.87
N LYS A 189 -30.47 15.47 -17.96
CA LYS A 189 -29.89 14.38 -18.75
C LYS A 189 -30.02 13.09 -17.95
N HIS A 190 -30.69 12.10 -18.53
CA HIS A 190 -30.91 10.81 -17.89
C HIS A 190 -29.59 10.12 -17.53
N LEU A 191 -29.54 9.59 -16.32
CA LEU A 191 -28.42 8.85 -15.79
C LEU A 191 -28.58 7.35 -16.09
N ASN A 192 -27.50 6.71 -16.54
CA ASN A 192 -27.48 5.25 -16.65
C ASN A 192 -27.53 4.64 -15.26
N PRO A 193 -28.45 3.71 -14.96
CA PRO A 193 -28.56 3.06 -13.65
C PRO A 193 -27.47 1.99 -13.39
N ASP A 194 -26.70 1.57 -14.42
CA ASP A 194 -25.59 0.64 -14.27
C ASP A 194 -24.31 1.35 -13.81
N ILE A 195 -23.78 0.93 -12.68
CA ILE A 195 -22.59 1.49 -12.05
C ILE A 195 -21.42 0.49 -11.99
N ALA A 196 -21.58 -0.72 -12.51
CA ALA A 196 -20.62 -1.78 -12.34
C ALA A 196 -19.27 -1.47 -13.01
N ASP A 197 -19.29 -0.92 -14.22
CA ASP A 197 -18.06 -0.56 -14.95
C ASP A 197 -17.30 0.55 -14.23
N TYR A 198 -18.01 1.56 -13.75
CA TYR A 198 -17.40 2.62 -12.94
C TYR A 198 -16.77 2.08 -11.65
N ALA A 199 -17.49 1.26 -10.89
CA ALA A 199 -16.98 0.66 -9.67
C ALA A 199 -15.78 -0.24 -9.95
N THR A 200 -15.79 -1.02 -11.05
CA THR A 200 -14.68 -1.87 -11.48
C THR A 200 -13.44 -1.03 -11.76
N GLN A 201 -13.56 0.01 -12.58
CA GLN A 201 -12.44 0.88 -12.90
C GLN A 201 -11.88 1.57 -11.65
N LYS A 202 -12.74 2.09 -10.77
CA LYS A 202 -12.32 2.74 -9.53
C LYS A 202 -11.64 1.79 -8.55
N THR A 203 -12.07 0.53 -8.50
CA THR A 203 -11.40 -0.51 -7.70
C THR A 203 -9.98 -0.77 -8.23
N ILE A 204 -9.80 -0.87 -9.53
CA ILE A 204 -8.49 -1.05 -10.17
C ILE A 204 -7.60 0.18 -9.95
N ASP A 205 -8.14 1.39 -10.13
CA ASP A 205 -7.43 2.64 -9.87
C ASP A 205 -6.92 2.68 -8.42
N GLY A 206 -7.78 2.33 -7.46
CA GLY A 206 -7.44 2.27 -6.03
C GLY A 206 -6.31 1.29 -5.73
N LEU A 207 -6.33 0.10 -6.34
CA LEU A 207 -5.23 -0.86 -6.21
C LEU A 207 -3.91 -0.28 -6.71
N PHE A 208 -3.89 0.37 -7.86
CA PHE A 208 -2.66 0.97 -8.38
C PHE A 208 -2.17 2.16 -7.56
N ILE A 209 -3.07 2.91 -6.92
CA ILE A 209 -2.68 3.97 -5.97
C ILE A 209 -1.95 3.36 -4.77
N GLU A 210 -2.49 2.31 -4.15
CA GLU A 210 -1.84 1.65 -3.01
C GLU A 210 -0.54 0.95 -3.40
N ILE A 211 -0.48 0.29 -4.57
CA ILE A 211 0.76 -0.31 -5.08
C ILE A 211 1.84 0.75 -5.27
N ALA A 212 1.50 1.92 -5.81
CA ALA A 212 2.45 3.03 -5.97
C ALA A 212 2.98 3.53 -4.62
N GLN A 213 2.14 3.59 -3.61
CA GLN A 213 2.57 3.95 -2.26
C GLN A 213 3.51 2.91 -1.65
N GLU A 214 3.22 1.62 -1.79
CA GLU A 214 4.10 0.55 -1.31
C GLU A 214 5.42 0.52 -2.11
N GLU A 215 5.38 0.72 -3.43
CA GLU A 215 6.58 0.86 -4.26
C GLU A 215 7.47 2.01 -3.76
N LEU A 216 6.87 3.17 -3.48
CA LEU A 216 7.60 4.33 -2.97
C LEU A 216 8.26 4.03 -1.62
N LYS A 217 7.56 3.37 -0.68
CA LYS A 217 8.11 2.96 0.62
C LYS A 217 9.33 2.04 0.47
N ILE A 218 9.27 1.07 -0.45
CA ILE A 218 10.36 0.15 -0.74
C ILE A 218 11.56 0.92 -1.32
N ARG A 219 11.32 1.82 -2.27
CA ARG A 219 12.37 2.64 -2.91
C ARG A 219 13.04 3.58 -1.92
N GLN A 220 12.27 4.19 -1.02
CA GLN A 220 12.81 5.07 0.03
C GLN A 220 13.49 4.32 1.18
N GLY A 221 13.43 2.98 1.20
CA GLY A 221 14.02 2.18 2.26
C GLY A 221 13.39 2.40 3.63
N LEU A 222 12.08 2.71 3.67
CA LEU A 222 11.38 2.91 4.94
C LEU A 222 11.47 1.65 5.82
N PRO A 223 11.42 1.78 7.15
CA PRO A 223 11.50 0.65 8.08
C PRO A 223 10.53 -0.47 7.68
N ALA A 224 11.01 -1.70 7.67
CA ALA A 224 10.30 -2.92 7.28
C ALA A 224 9.85 -3.01 5.80
N ALA A 225 10.06 -1.99 4.96
CA ALA A 225 9.68 -2.04 3.56
C ALA A 225 10.57 -2.99 2.73
N ARG A 226 11.86 -3.09 3.08
CA ARG A 226 12.82 -4.04 2.50
C ARG A 226 12.99 -5.22 3.46
N SER A 227 12.03 -6.13 3.48
CA SER A 227 11.87 -7.16 4.53
C SER A 227 12.93 -8.26 4.51
N THR A 228 13.63 -8.48 3.38
CA THR A 228 14.65 -9.54 3.27
C THR A 228 16.05 -8.98 3.09
N PRO A 229 17.11 -9.69 3.55
CA PRO A 229 18.50 -9.29 3.30
C PRO A 229 18.80 -9.09 1.81
N LEU A 230 18.20 -9.91 0.95
CA LEU A 230 18.36 -9.81 -0.51
C LEU A 230 17.76 -8.50 -1.05
N MET A 231 16.56 -8.13 -0.60
CA MET A 231 15.96 -6.83 -0.96
C MET A 231 16.84 -5.67 -0.48
N GLN A 232 17.31 -5.73 0.76
CA GLN A 232 18.20 -4.70 1.31
C GLN A 232 19.47 -4.53 0.47
N LYS A 233 20.15 -5.63 0.13
CA LYS A 233 21.36 -5.65 -0.71
C LYS A 233 21.10 -5.01 -2.08
N VAL A 234 20.07 -5.46 -2.78
CA VAL A 234 19.79 -5.05 -4.16
C VAL A 234 19.30 -3.59 -4.24
N PHE A 235 18.43 -3.19 -3.33
CA PHE A 235 17.95 -1.80 -3.33
C PHE A 235 19.03 -0.82 -2.84
N ALA A 236 19.91 -1.20 -1.91
CA ALA A 236 21.07 -0.39 -1.55
C ALA A 236 22.02 -0.19 -2.75
N PHE A 237 22.24 -1.24 -3.54
CA PHE A 237 23.00 -1.12 -4.80
C PHE A 237 22.30 -0.18 -5.79
N ALA A 238 20.99 -0.29 -5.98
CA ALA A 238 20.24 0.62 -6.85
C ALA A 238 20.31 2.09 -6.38
N ASP A 239 20.23 2.32 -5.07
CA ASP A 239 20.35 3.66 -4.47
C ASP A 239 21.74 4.27 -4.73
N SER A 240 22.82 3.46 -4.63
CA SER A 240 24.19 3.92 -4.90
C SER A 240 24.46 4.30 -6.37
N LYS A 241 23.62 3.87 -7.30
CA LYS A 241 23.71 4.19 -8.74
C LYS A 241 22.93 5.44 -9.14
N LYS A 242 22.09 5.96 -8.25
CA LYS A 242 21.27 7.16 -8.49
C LYS A 242 21.91 8.45 -7.95
N ASN A 243 22.92 8.30 -7.09
CA ASN A 243 23.76 9.38 -6.58
C ASN A 243 25.01 9.51 -7.47
#